data_b3bb74af61f2dd64fa8ceae8e964db22
#
_entry.id   b3bb74af61f2dd64fa8ceae8e964db22
#
_cell.length_a   1.000
_cell.length_b   1.000
_cell.length_c   1.000
_cell.angle_alpha   90.00
_cell.angle_beta   90.00
_cell.angle_gamma   90.00
#
_symmetry.space_group_name_H-M   'P 1'
#
loop_
_entity.id
_entity.type
_entity.pdbx_description
1 polymer ?
#
loop_
_entity_poly.entity_id
_entity_poly.type
_entity_poly.pdbx_seq_one_letter_code
_entity_poly.pdbx_strand_id
1 'polypeptide(L)'
;MRNQFEKQLQQLNEDLISMGALCKEAVADAMTALLYSDKQARQKAFLTEYEIDHKERDIESLCMKLLLQQQPVARDLRNISAALKMISDMERIGDQA
;
A
#
# COMPACT_ATOMS: atom_id res chain seq x y z
N MET A 1 24.88 4.22 -7.73
CA MET A 1 24.07 3.01 -7.83
C MET A 1 23.46 2.61 -6.48
N ARG A 2 24.29 2.41 -5.45
CA ARG A 2 23.80 2.05 -4.13
C ARG A 2 22.88 3.12 -3.55
N ASN A 3 23.22 4.40 -3.74
CA ASN A 3 22.39 5.50 -3.25
C ASN A 3 20.99 5.51 -3.89
N GLN A 4 20.90 5.21 -5.17
CA GLN A 4 19.61 5.16 -5.84
C GLN A 4 18.76 4.00 -5.34
N PHE A 5 19.38 2.85 -5.12
CA PHE A 5 18.70 1.68 -4.57
C PHE A 5 18.16 1.97 -3.17
N GLU A 6 18.98 2.59 -2.33
CA GLU A 6 18.57 2.96 -0.97
C GLU A 6 17.42 3.96 -0.98
N LYS A 7 17.45 4.93 -1.90
CA LYS A 7 16.36 5.88 -2.05
C LYS A 7 15.06 5.19 -2.48
N GLN A 8 15.17 4.22 -3.37
CA GLN A 8 14.00 3.45 -3.82
C GLN A 8 13.43 2.59 -2.70
N LEU A 9 14.29 1.99 -1.87
CA LEU A 9 13.84 1.24 -0.69
C LEU A 9 13.15 2.16 0.31
N GLN A 10 13.68 3.36 0.51
CA GLN A 10 13.05 4.35 1.39
C GLN A 10 11.68 4.76 0.85
N GLN A 11 11.58 4.98 -0.46
CA GLN A 11 10.30 5.30 -1.09
C GLN A 11 9.30 4.16 -0.91
N LEU A 12 9.76 2.91 -1.05
CA LEU A 12 8.92 1.74 -0.83
C LEU A 12 8.36 1.73 0.60
N ASN A 13 9.21 1.98 1.59
CA ASN A 13 8.77 2.05 2.99
C ASN A 13 7.74 3.15 3.21
N GLU A 14 7.98 4.32 2.64
CA GLU A 14 7.04 5.44 2.75
C GLU A 14 5.70 5.11 2.10
N ASP A 15 5.71 4.47 0.95
CA ASP A 15 4.50 4.06 0.25
C ASP A 15 3.73 3.00 1.05
N LEU A 16 4.43 2.06 1.69
CA LEU A 16 3.79 1.06 2.53
C LEU A 16 3.13 1.69 3.76
N ILE A 17 3.79 2.65 4.39
CA ILE A 17 3.23 3.37 5.53
C ILE A 17 1.99 4.15 5.10
N SER A 18 2.06 4.82 3.96
CA SER A 18 0.96 5.58 3.40
C SER A 18 -0.24 4.67 3.08
N MET A 19 0.02 3.50 2.48
CA MET A 19 -1.03 2.54 2.18
C MET A 19 -1.69 1.99 3.45
N GLY A 20 -0.88 1.71 4.49
CA GLY A 20 -1.40 1.29 5.79
C GLY A 20 -2.34 2.32 6.40
N ALA A 21 -1.98 3.60 6.32
CA ALA A 21 -2.83 4.69 6.80
C ALA A 21 -4.15 4.77 6.02
N LEU A 22 -4.11 4.57 4.71
CA LEU A 22 -5.32 4.55 3.87
C LEU A 22 -6.23 3.38 4.24
N CYS A 23 -5.67 2.21 4.50
CA CYS A 23 -6.45 1.04 4.93
C CYS A 23 -7.14 1.30 6.27
N LYS A 24 -6.43 1.91 7.21
CA LYS A 24 -7.01 2.28 8.51
C LYS A 24 -8.17 3.26 8.33
N GLU A 25 -8.00 4.23 7.47
CA GLU A 25 -9.04 5.22 7.16
C GLU A 25 -10.26 4.54 6.51
N ALA A 26 -10.03 3.63 5.56
CA ALA A 26 -11.12 2.90 4.90
C ALA A 26 -11.94 2.10 5.89
N VAL A 27 -11.29 1.41 6.82
CA VAL A 27 -11.99 0.64 7.86
C VAL A 27 -12.83 1.57 8.74
N ALA A 28 -12.25 2.69 9.18
CA ALA A 28 -12.96 3.64 10.02
C ALA A 28 -14.19 4.23 9.31
N ASP A 29 -14.05 4.57 8.04
CA ASP A 29 -15.15 5.12 7.25
C ASP A 29 -16.25 4.09 7.01
N ALA A 30 -15.87 2.84 6.75
CA ALA A 30 -16.83 1.76 6.59
C ALA A 30 -17.62 1.51 7.87
N MET A 31 -16.96 1.53 9.02
CA MET A 31 -17.63 1.39 10.32
C MET A 31 -18.60 2.54 10.56
N THR A 32 -18.20 3.77 10.26
CA THR A 32 -19.07 4.94 10.40
C THR A 32 -20.31 4.81 9.51
N ALA A 33 -20.11 4.36 8.27
CA ALA A 33 -21.22 4.17 7.33
C ALA A 33 -22.21 3.12 7.84
N LEU A 34 -21.71 2.03 8.42
CA LEU A 34 -22.56 0.96 8.95
C LEU A 34 -23.32 1.38 10.20
N LEU A 35 -22.63 2.06 11.13
CA LEU A 35 -23.22 2.41 12.42
C LEU A 35 -24.20 3.55 12.35
N TYR A 36 -23.98 4.50 11.44
CA TYR A 36 -24.76 5.74 11.39
C TYR A 36 -25.48 5.96 10.06
N SER A 37 -25.41 4.96 9.15
CA SER A 37 -26.02 5.06 7.82
C SER A 37 -25.59 6.34 7.09
N ASP A 38 -24.34 6.70 7.20
CA ASP A 38 -23.79 7.96 6.71
C ASP A 38 -23.39 7.85 5.24
N LYS A 39 -24.10 8.58 4.37
CA LYS A 39 -23.81 8.60 2.94
C LYS A 39 -22.44 9.18 2.64
N GLN A 40 -22.04 10.22 3.36
CA GLN A 40 -20.72 10.85 3.15
C GLN A 40 -19.60 9.90 3.51
N ALA A 41 -19.76 9.13 4.58
CA ALA A 41 -18.76 8.13 4.97
C ALA A 41 -18.63 7.03 3.92
N ARG A 42 -19.75 6.62 3.30
CA ARG A 42 -19.70 5.63 2.22
C ARG A 42 -18.97 6.14 0.99
N GLN A 43 -19.25 7.38 0.59
CA GLN A 43 -18.57 8.00 -0.54
C GLN A 43 -17.07 8.15 -0.27
N LYS A 44 -16.71 8.54 0.93
CA LYS A 44 -15.32 8.66 1.34
C LYS A 44 -14.63 7.31 1.32
N ALA A 45 -15.30 6.26 1.75
CA ALA A 45 -14.75 4.89 1.72
C ALA A 45 -14.43 4.46 0.28
N PHE A 46 -15.31 4.76 -0.68
CA PHE A 46 -15.04 4.48 -2.09
C PHE A 46 -13.83 5.21 -2.62
N LEU A 47 -13.69 6.50 -2.28
CA LEU A 47 -12.53 7.28 -2.70
C LEU A 47 -11.23 6.74 -2.09
N THR A 48 -11.28 6.37 -0.84
CA THR A 48 -10.11 5.80 -0.14
C THR A 48 -9.72 4.46 -0.76
N GLU A 49 -10.69 3.62 -1.12
CA GLU A 49 -10.44 2.36 -1.82
C GLU A 49 -9.73 2.59 -3.15
N TYR A 50 -10.17 3.60 -3.90
CA TYR A 50 -9.52 3.97 -5.16
C TYR A 50 -8.06 4.38 -4.94
N GLU A 51 -7.80 5.16 -3.89
CA GLU A 51 -6.43 5.56 -3.55
C GLU A 51 -5.57 4.38 -3.14
N ILE A 52 -6.14 3.43 -2.41
CA ILE A 52 -5.43 2.19 -2.02
C ILE A 52 -5.02 1.40 -3.26
N ASP A 53 -5.91 1.23 -4.22
CA ASP A 53 -5.60 0.53 -5.47
C ASP A 53 -4.49 1.23 -6.23
N HIS A 54 -4.50 2.55 -6.26
CA HIS A 54 -3.48 3.34 -6.92
C HIS A 54 -2.12 3.17 -6.25
N LYS A 55 -2.09 3.22 -4.92
CA LYS A 55 -0.88 2.99 -4.14
C LYS A 55 -0.31 1.59 -4.37
N GLU A 56 -1.18 0.59 -4.43
CA GLU A 56 -0.77 -0.79 -4.68
C GLU A 56 0.00 -0.89 -6.00
N ARG A 57 -0.54 -0.27 -7.06
CA ARG A 57 0.11 -0.29 -8.37
C ARG A 57 1.48 0.40 -8.34
N ASP A 58 1.57 1.53 -7.64
CA ASP A 58 2.83 2.24 -7.49
C ASP A 58 3.87 1.40 -6.76
N ILE A 59 3.46 0.73 -5.70
CA ILE A 59 4.35 -0.14 -4.91
C ILE A 59 4.80 -1.33 -5.74
N GLU A 60 3.89 -1.97 -6.47
CA GLU A 60 4.23 -3.09 -7.34
C GLU A 60 5.23 -2.68 -8.41
N SER A 61 5.02 -1.53 -9.06
CA SER A 61 5.93 -1.00 -10.07
C SER A 61 7.31 -0.75 -9.49
N LEU A 62 7.37 -0.17 -8.29
CA LEU A 62 8.64 0.10 -7.62
C LEU A 62 9.37 -1.19 -7.26
N CYS A 63 8.65 -2.19 -6.74
CA CYS A 63 9.21 -3.50 -6.44
C CYS A 63 9.80 -4.16 -7.68
N MET A 64 9.10 -4.10 -8.80
CA MET A 64 9.59 -4.66 -10.05
C MET A 64 10.85 -3.95 -10.52
N LYS A 65 10.91 -2.64 -10.40
CA LYS A 65 12.12 -1.88 -10.72
C LYS A 65 13.29 -2.32 -9.88
N LEU A 66 13.08 -2.48 -8.58
CA LEU A 66 14.14 -2.90 -7.66
C LEU A 66 14.67 -4.29 -8.01
N LEU A 67 13.76 -5.21 -8.35
CA LEU A 67 14.14 -6.58 -8.68
C LEU A 67 14.89 -6.67 -10.02
N LEU A 68 14.44 -5.88 -11.01
CA LEU A 68 14.99 -6.00 -12.37
C LEU A 68 16.23 -5.15 -12.59
N GLN A 69 16.37 -4.02 -11.92
CA GLN A 69 17.43 -3.05 -12.21
C GLN A 69 18.59 -3.08 -11.24
N GLN A 70 18.37 -3.49 -10.00
CA GLN A 70 19.36 -3.28 -8.95
C GLN A 70 20.07 -4.53 -8.46
N GLN A 71 19.67 -5.73 -8.88
CA GLN A 71 20.24 -6.99 -8.43
C GLN A 71 20.49 -6.99 -6.91
N PRO A 72 19.41 -6.90 -6.12
CA PRO A 72 19.53 -6.73 -4.69
C PRO A 72 20.16 -7.96 -4.01
N VAL A 73 20.82 -7.73 -2.87
CA VAL A 73 21.31 -8.82 -2.04
C VAL A 73 20.16 -9.53 -1.32
N ALA A 74 20.43 -10.71 -0.75
CA ALA A 74 19.39 -11.56 -0.19
C ALA A 74 18.50 -10.85 0.83
N ARG A 75 19.09 -9.99 1.67
CA ARG A 75 18.32 -9.23 2.67
C ARG A 75 17.33 -8.28 2.00
N ASP A 76 17.77 -7.59 0.96
CA ASP A 76 16.93 -6.63 0.24
C ASP A 76 15.82 -7.36 -0.53
N LEU A 77 16.12 -8.55 -1.08
CA LEU A 77 15.11 -9.38 -1.72
C LEU A 77 14.01 -9.78 -0.74
N ARG A 78 14.39 -10.14 0.47
CA ARG A 78 13.40 -10.47 1.51
C ARG A 78 12.53 -9.28 1.86
N ASN A 79 13.11 -8.08 1.94
CA ASN A 79 12.35 -6.86 2.22
C ASN A 79 11.35 -6.57 1.10
N ILE A 80 11.77 -6.72 -0.15
CA ILE A 80 10.90 -6.49 -1.31
C ILE A 80 9.77 -7.53 -1.35
N SER A 81 10.10 -8.80 -1.11
CA SER A 81 9.11 -9.87 -1.08
C SER A 81 8.10 -9.65 0.05
N ALA A 82 8.57 -9.23 1.22
CA ALA A 82 7.70 -8.91 2.35
C ALA A 82 6.78 -7.74 2.02
N ALA A 83 7.29 -6.72 1.31
CA ALA A 83 6.49 -5.60 0.88
C ALA A 83 5.36 -6.03 -0.05
N LEU A 84 5.65 -6.88 -1.04
CA LEU A 84 4.64 -7.39 -1.96
C LEU A 84 3.55 -8.18 -1.22
N LYS A 85 3.94 -8.99 -0.23
CA LYS A 85 2.97 -9.70 0.59
C LYS A 85 2.12 -8.74 1.42
N MET A 86 2.74 -7.70 1.98
CA MET A 86 2.03 -6.71 2.79
C MET A 86 0.98 -5.96 1.98
N ILE A 87 1.30 -5.54 0.75
CA ILE A 87 0.32 -4.83 -0.08
C ILE A 87 -0.86 -5.72 -0.45
N SER A 88 -0.60 -7.00 -0.71
CA SER A 88 -1.65 -7.97 -0.98
C SER A 88 -2.60 -8.10 0.20
N ASP A 89 -2.05 -8.21 1.42
CA ASP A 89 -2.83 -8.33 2.64
C ASP A 89 -3.62 -7.04 2.92
N MET A 90 -3.01 -5.88 2.73
CA MET A 90 -3.66 -4.59 2.95
C MET A 90 -4.78 -4.33 1.95
N GLU A 91 -4.58 -4.71 0.69
CA GLU A 91 -5.62 -4.60 -0.34
C GLU A 91 -6.83 -5.43 0.06
N ARG A 92 -6.61 -6.65 0.52
CA ARG A 92 -7.71 -7.53 0.93
C ARG A 92 -8.49 -6.94 2.10
N ILE A 93 -7.79 -6.35 3.07
CA ILE A 93 -8.44 -5.69 4.20
C ILE A 93 -9.26 -4.49 3.72
N GLY A 94 -8.68 -3.67 2.84
CA GLY A 94 -9.36 -2.52 2.28
C GLY A 94 -10.62 -2.89 1.51
N ASP A 95 -10.54 -3.94 0.69
CA ASP A 95 -11.68 -4.41 -0.10
C ASP A 95 -12.81 -4.94 0.78
N GLN A 96 -12.48 -5.52 1.92
CA GLN A 96 -13.50 -6.07 2.84
C GLN A 96 -14.10 -4.99 3.74
N ALA A 97 -13.44 -3.86 3.86
CA ALA A 97 -13.96 -2.76 4.65
C ALA A 97 -14.98 -1.95 3.88
#